data_7e180a64053d3800f1191753a1b74269
#
_entry.id   7e180a64053d3800f1191753a1b74269
#
_cell.length_a   1.000
_cell.length_b   1.000
_cell.length_c   1.000
_cell.angle_alpha   90.00
_cell.angle_beta   90.00
_cell.angle_gamma   90.00
#
_symmetry.space_group_name_H-M   'P 1'
#
loop_
_entity.id
_entity.type
_entity.pdbx_description
1 polymer ?
#
loop_
_entity_poly.entity_id
_entity_poly.type
_entity_poly.pdbx_seq_one_letter_code
_entity_poly.pdbx_strand_id
1 'polypeptide(L)'
;VSSVDQHSVHSPIVYKLLTDCIYKMNKKLILKDMSIVEKSILHKYQDEFKVSYVNNIFAADISEFTTKGDKIIIIKNIRNKNQYYHWKKIIVDKKIKVSLDFYYFGIIINKSENLQKQDYQIRL
;
A
#
# COMPACT_ATOMS: atom_id res chain seq x y z
N VAL A 1 -14.30 6.70 1.44
CA VAL A 1 -13.81 5.60 0.60
C VAL A 1 -14.53 4.32 0.99
N SER A 2 -15.18 3.69 0.05
CA SER A 2 -15.88 2.43 0.29
C SER A 2 -14.93 1.24 0.14
N SER A 3 -15.25 0.16 0.87
CA SER A 3 -14.52 -1.09 0.72
C SER A 3 -14.73 -1.67 -0.66
N VAL A 4 -13.66 -2.16 -1.27
CA VAL A 4 -13.71 -2.80 -2.59
C VAL A 4 -12.97 -4.14 -2.54
N ASP A 5 -13.30 -5.02 -3.47
CA ASP A 5 -12.55 -6.24 -3.74
C ASP A 5 -11.80 -6.11 -5.07
N GLN A 6 -11.07 -7.15 -5.46
CA GLN A 6 -10.25 -7.10 -6.67
C GLN A 6 -11.09 -6.84 -7.94
N HIS A 7 -12.35 -7.25 -7.97
CA HIS A 7 -13.21 -7.09 -9.15
C HIS A 7 -13.71 -5.65 -9.32
N SER A 8 -13.69 -4.86 -8.25
CA SER A 8 -14.11 -3.46 -8.27
C SER A 8 -12.97 -2.50 -8.58
N VAL A 9 -11.76 -2.99 -8.71
CA VAL A 9 -10.56 -2.16 -8.95
C VAL A 9 -10.32 -2.03 -10.44
N HIS A 10 -10.23 -0.79 -10.92
CA HIS A 10 -10.02 -0.49 -12.34
C HIS A 10 -8.57 -0.14 -12.69
N SER A 11 -7.73 0.18 -11.72
CA SER A 11 -6.30 0.46 -11.95
C SER A 11 -5.56 -0.84 -12.27
N PRO A 12 -4.89 -0.95 -13.43
CA PRO A 12 -4.17 -2.18 -13.79
C PRO A 12 -3.08 -2.57 -12.78
N ILE A 13 -2.32 -1.60 -12.28
CA ILE A 13 -1.27 -1.92 -11.30
C ILE A 13 -1.85 -2.40 -9.98
N VAL A 14 -2.93 -1.76 -9.51
CA VAL A 14 -3.59 -2.17 -8.27
C VAL A 14 -4.18 -3.57 -8.43
N TYR A 15 -4.88 -3.82 -9.53
CA TYR A 15 -5.47 -5.12 -9.82
C TYR A 15 -4.42 -6.23 -9.81
N LYS A 16 -3.30 -6.02 -10.51
CA LYS A 16 -2.22 -7.01 -10.57
C LYS A 16 -1.57 -7.24 -9.22
N LEU A 17 -1.34 -6.16 -8.46
CA LEU A 17 -0.76 -6.30 -7.12
C LEU A 17 -1.69 -7.10 -6.21
N LEU A 18 -2.97 -6.79 -6.21
CA LEU A 18 -3.94 -7.54 -5.40
C LEU A 18 -3.99 -9.02 -5.81
N THR A 19 -4.13 -9.28 -7.10
CA THR A 19 -4.28 -10.64 -7.62
C THR A 19 -3.02 -11.47 -7.42
N ASP A 20 -1.85 -10.90 -7.73
CA ASP A 20 -0.61 -11.67 -7.79
C ASP A 20 0.15 -11.69 -6.47
N CYS A 21 -0.03 -10.68 -5.62
CA CYS A 21 0.78 -10.56 -4.40
C CYS A 21 -0.03 -10.69 -3.11
N ILE A 22 -1.32 -10.36 -3.11
CA ILE A 22 -2.12 -10.33 -1.89
C ILE A 22 -3.10 -11.50 -1.82
N TYR A 23 -3.97 -11.63 -2.82
CA TYR A 23 -5.05 -12.63 -2.77
C TYR A 23 -4.60 -14.07 -2.98
N LYS A 24 -3.37 -14.28 -3.41
CA LYS A 24 -2.76 -15.61 -3.44
C LYS A 24 -2.38 -16.11 -2.06
N MET A 25 -2.27 -15.21 -1.09
CA MET A 25 -1.82 -15.54 0.25
C MET A 25 -3.01 -15.75 1.18
N ASN A 26 -2.84 -16.65 2.15
CA ASN A 26 -3.83 -16.88 3.20
C ASN A 26 -3.85 -15.68 4.15
N LYS A 27 -5.04 -15.13 4.43
CA LYS A 27 -5.22 -14.01 5.33
C LYS A 27 -4.58 -14.25 6.70
N LYS A 28 -4.75 -15.45 7.26
CA LYS A 28 -4.17 -15.79 8.57
C LYS A 28 -2.66 -15.72 8.57
N LEU A 29 -2.03 -16.14 7.47
CA LEU A 29 -0.58 -16.07 7.31
C LEU A 29 -0.11 -14.63 7.22
N ILE A 30 -0.82 -13.79 6.47
CA ILE A 30 -0.50 -12.37 6.36
C ILE A 30 -0.53 -11.71 7.74
N LEU A 31 -1.57 -11.94 8.52
CA LEU A 31 -1.72 -11.34 9.84
C LEU A 31 -0.68 -11.84 10.84
N LYS A 32 -0.22 -13.07 10.67
CA LYS A 32 0.82 -13.66 11.51
C LYS A 32 2.21 -13.14 11.18
N ASP A 33 2.49 -12.94 9.89
CA ASP A 33 3.81 -12.52 9.44
C ASP A 33 3.69 -11.63 8.21
N MET A 34 3.68 -10.32 8.44
CA MET A 34 3.58 -9.32 7.37
C MET A 34 4.76 -9.33 6.41
N SER A 35 5.88 -9.94 6.78
CA SER A 35 7.04 -10.00 5.90
C SER A 35 6.77 -10.80 4.63
N ILE A 36 5.78 -11.68 4.62
CA ILE A 36 5.42 -12.41 3.41
C ILE A 36 4.84 -11.50 2.33
N VAL A 37 4.11 -10.45 2.74
CA VAL A 37 3.60 -9.44 1.80
C VAL A 37 4.76 -8.68 1.19
N GLU A 38 5.70 -8.22 2.01
CA GLU A 38 6.89 -7.51 1.55
C GLU A 38 7.68 -8.36 0.55
N LYS A 39 7.96 -9.61 0.90
CA LYS A 39 8.71 -10.50 0.03
C LYS A 39 8.02 -10.75 -1.30
N SER A 40 6.70 -10.94 -1.29
CA SER A 40 5.93 -11.17 -2.51
C SER A 40 5.97 -9.96 -3.43
N ILE A 41 5.77 -8.77 -2.88
CA ILE A 41 5.79 -7.53 -3.66
C ILE A 41 7.20 -7.23 -4.18
N LEU A 42 8.20 -7.41 -3.33
CA LEU A 42 9.59 -7.20 -3.71
C LEU A 42 9.99 -8.13 -4.85
N HIS A 43 9.63 -9.41 -4.75
CA HIS A 43 9.95 -10.39 -5.78
C HIS A 43 9.37 -9.98 -7.15
N LYS A 44 8.14 -9.50 -7.15
CA LYS A 44 7.46 -9.15 -8.40
C LYS A 44 7.89 -7.80 -8.97
N TYR A 45 8.12 -6.80 -8.13
CA TYR A 45 8.24 -5.40 -8.56
C TYR A 45 9.61 -4.77 -8.37
N GLN A 46 10.61 -5.51 -7.84
CA GLN A 46 11.91 -4.93 -7.51
C GLN A 46 12.65 -4.30 -8.71
N ASP A 47 12.39 -4.79 -9.92
CA ASP A 47 13.04 -4.26 -11.13
C ASP A 47 12.39 -2.99 -11.66
N GLU A 48 11.15 -2.71 -11.27
CA GLU A 48 10.38 -1.56 -11.75
C GLU A 48 10.15 -0.51 -10.67
N PHE A 49 10.11 -0.94 -9.40
CA PHE A 49 9.76 -0.08 -8.26
C PHE A 49 10.80 -0.20 -7.17
N LYS A 50 11.01 0.92 -6.46
CA LYS A 50 11.68 0.86 -5.16
C LYS A 50 10.64 0.41 -4.14
N VAL A 51 10.83 -0.77 -3.57
CA VAL A 51 9.93 -1.33 -2.57
C VAL A 51 10.50 -1.05 -1.18
N SER A 52 9.71 -0.42 -0.34
CA SER A 52 10.10 -0.07 1.03
C SER A 52 9.08 -0.62 2.02
N TYR A 53 9.55 -0.91 3.24
CA TYR A 53 8.73 -1.43 4.32
C TYR A 53 8.89 -0.54 5.55
N VAL A 54 7.76 -0.08 6.10
CA VAL A 54 7.74 0.83 7.25
C VAL A 54 7.06 0.12 8.41
N ASN A 55 7.83 -0.15 9.48
CA ASN A 55 7.30 -0.78 10.69
C ASN A 55 6.53 0.19 11.58
N ASN A 56 6.91 1.46 11.55
CA ASN A 56 6.32 2.49 12.40
C ASN A 56 6.08 3.75 11.59
N ILE A 57 4.81 4.06 11.36
CA ILE A 57 4.41 5.20 10.55
C ILE A 57 4.89 6.54 11.14
N PHE A 58 5.08 6.63 12.46
CA PHE A 58 5.56 7.87 13.10
C PHE A 58 7.04 8.15 12.80
N ALA A 59 7.81 7.11 12.52
CA ALA A 59 9.23 7.25 12.18
C ALA A 59 9.44 7.51 10.68
N ALA A 60 8.40 7.39 9.88
CA ALA A 60 8.48 7.60 8.44
C ALA A 60 8.51 9.10 8.12
N ASP A 61 9.47 9.50 7.30
CA ASP A 61 9.51 10.86 6.78
C ASP A 61 8.49 10.99 5.64
N ILE A 62 7.60 11.96 5.77
CA ILE A 62 6.57 12.23 4.75
C ILE A 62 7.20 12.46 3.37
N SER A 63 8.40 13.04 3.32
CA SER A 63 9.11 13.27 2.07
C SER A 63 9.41 11.96 1.32
N GLU A 64 9.58 10.85 2.02
CA GLU A 64 9.79 9.54 1.40
C GLU A 64 8.58 9.11 0.56
N PHE A 65 7.37 9.48 1.01
CA PHE A 65 6.13 9.12 0.32
C PHE A 65 5.86 10.02 -0.89
N THR A 66 6.37 11.24 -0.88
CA THR A 66 6.02 12.27 -1.87
C THR A 66 7.13 12.56 -2.88
N THR A 67 8.34 12.02 -2.69
CA THR A 67 9.42 12.21 -3.66
C THR A 67 9.10 11.49 -4.97
N LYS A 68 9.60 12.07 -6.07
CA LYS A 68 9.43 11.51 -7.41
C LYS A 68 10.08 10.13 -7.50
N GLY A 69 9.51 9.28 -8.33
CA GLY A 69 10.02 7.95 -8.60
C GLY A 69 8.94 6.90 -8.44
N ASP A 70 9.19 5.74 -9.00
CA ASP A 70 8.29 4.60 -8.92
C ASP A 70 8.55 3.88 -7.62
N LYS A 71 7.58 3.93 -6.70
CA LYS A 71 7.73 3.39 -5.34
C LYS A 71 6.50 2.60 -4.93
N ILE A 72 6.74 1.52 -4.21
CA ILE A 72 5.71 0.80 -3.45
C ILE A 72 6.16 0.80 -2.00
N ILE A 73 5.33 1.36 -1.13
CA ILE A 73 5.65 1.50 0.29
C ILE A 73 4.62 0.72 1.09
N ILE A 74 5.08 -0.25 1.84
CA ILE A 74 4.24 -1.10 2.70
C ILE A 74 4.36 -0.60 4.12
N ILE A 75 3.23 -0.26 4.75
CA ILE A 75 3.20 0.32 6.08
C ILE A 75 2.43 -0.60 7.01
N LYS A 76 3.12 -1.10 8.03
CA LYS A 76 2.55 -2.01 9.02
C LYS A 76 1.78 -1.22 10.09
N ASN A 77 0.74 -1.84 10.65
CA ASN A 77 0.01 -1.34 11.82
C ASN A 77 -0.61 0.06 11.63
N ILE A 78 -1.46 0.19 10.64
CA ILE A 78 -2.13 1.47 10.37
C ILE A 78 -3.46 1.64 11.11
N ARG A 79 -3.90 0.68 11.92
CA ARG A 79 -5.25 0.71 12.51
C ARG A 79 -5.30 1.14 13.97
N ASN A 80 -4.20 1.14 14.66
CA ASN A 80 -4.13 1.74 15.99
C ASN A 80 -4.56 3.22 15.91
N LYS A 81 -5.22 3.74 16.95
CA LYS A 81 -5.85 5.06 16.94
C LYS A 81 -4.96 6.19 16.40
N ASN A 82 -3.75 6.31 16.94
CA ASN A 82 -2.82 7.37 16.54
C ASN A 82 -2.19 7.09 15.17
N GLN A 83 -1.89 5.84 14.89
CA GLN A 83 -1.32 5.42 13.60
C GLN A 83 -2.32 5.63 12.48
N TYR A 84 -3.59 5.32 12.69
CA TYR A 84 -4.63 5.54 11.69
C TYR A 84 -4.82 7.03 11.40
N TYR A 85 -4.72 7.88 12.41
CA TYR A 85 -4.76 9.32 12.23
C TYR A 85 -3.62 9.79 11.31
N HIS A 86 -2.41 9.29 11.54
CA HIS A 86 -1.26 9.61 10.68
C HIS A 86 -1.42 9.05 9.27
N TRP A 87 -1.93 7.83 9.14
CA TRP A 87 -2.22 7.23 7.84
C TRP A 87 -3.17 8.11 7.02
N LYS A 88 -4.24 8.54 7.63
CA LYS A 88 -5.23 9.41 6.98
C LYS A 88 -4.63 10.75 6.57
N LYS A 89 -3.76 11.31 7.38
CA LYS A 89 -3.04 12.55 7.05
C LYS A 89 -2.12 12.38 5.85
N ILE A 90 -1.44 11.27 5.76
CA ILE A 90 -0.54 10.97 4.65
C ILE A 90 -1.33 10.85 3.35
N ILE A 91 -2.39 10.07 3.34
CA ILE A 91 -3.10 9.77 2.10
C ILE A 91 -3.93 10.92 1.55
N VAL A 92 -4.22 11.97 2.34
CA VAL A 92 -4.91 13.15 1.80
C VAL A 92 -3.98 14.04 0.98
N ASP A 93 -2.67 13.88 1.09
CA ASP A 93 -1.71 14.63 0.29
C ASP A 93 -1.91 14.30 -1.18
N LYS A 94 -2.05 15.34 -2.02
CA LYS A 94 -2.28 15.17 -3.46
C LYS A 94 -1.14 14.46 -4.18
N LYS A 95 0.06 14.48 -3.61
CA LYS A 95 1.23 13.79 -4.16
C LYS A 95 1.16 12.28 -3.94
N ILE A 96 0.35 11.81 -3.01
CA ILE A 96 0.08 10.40 -2.79
C ILE A 96 -1.04 9.99 -3.74
N LYS A 97 -0.71 9.36 -4.85
CA LYS A 97 -1.68 9.06 -5.90
C LYS A 97 -2.54 7.86 -5.59
N VAL A 98 -1.96 6.77 -5.11
CA VAL A 98 -2.69 5.53 -4.85
C VAL A 98 -2.39 5.05 -3.44
N SER A 99 -3.43 4.84 -2.65
CA SER A 99 -3.33 4.22 -1.33
C SER A 99 -4.26 3.02 -1.24
N LEU A 100 -3.78 1.97 -0.58
CA LEU A 100 -4.52 0.74 -0.34
C LEU A 100 -4.57 0.52 1.17
N ASP A 101 -5.76 0.58 1.75
CA ASP A 101 -5.99 0.35 3.17
C ASP A 101 -6.55 -1.08 3.34
N PHE A 102 -5.72 -1.98 3.87
CA PHE A 102 -6.10 -3.36 4.14
C PHE A 102 -6.55 -3.57 5.60
N TYR A 103 -6.84 -2.50 6.31
CA TYR A 103 -7.17 -2.47 7.73
C TYR A 103 -5.93 -2.64 8.62
N TYR A 104 -5.21 -3.75 8.51
CA TYR A 104 -4.06 -4.07 9.35
C TYR A 104 -2.77 -3.45 8.85
N PHE A 105 -2.70 -3.17 7.57
CA PHE A 105 -1.55 -2.55 6.92
C PHE A 105 -2.02 -1.73 5.73
N GLY A 106 -1.15 -0.84 5.26
CA GLY A 106 -1.42 -0.03 4.09
C GLY A 106 -0.32 -0.17 3.05
N ILE A 107 -0.67 0.12 1.81
CA ILE A 107 0.30 0.19 0.71
C ILE A 107 0.09 1.50 -0.02
N ILE A 108 1.18 2.21 -0.28
CA ILE A 108 1.20 3.41 -1.12
C ILE A 108 1.95 3.08 -2.40
N ILE A 109 1.35 3.43 -3.54
CA ILE A 109 1.97 3.25 -4.84
C ILE A 109 2.13 4.62 -5.48
N ASN A 110 3.37 5.00 -5.76
CA ASN A 110 3.71 6.19 -6.52
C ASN A 110 4.37 5.77 -7.82
N LYS A 111 3.97 6.40 -8.91
CA LYS A 111 4.52 6.15 -10.23
C LYS A 111 4.83 7.47 -10.90
N SER A 112 5.92 7.51 -11.66
CA SER A 112 6.33 8.72 -12.41
C SER A 112 5.30 9.10 -13.47
N GLU A 113 4.52 8.13 -13.96
CA GLU A 113 3.39 8.42 -14.81
C GLU A 113 2.29 9.11 -14.01
N ASN A 114 1.48 9.91 -14.71
CA ASN A 114 0.39 10.65 -14.07
C ASN A 114 -0.75 9.70 -13.69
N LEU A 115 -0.69 9.15 -12.48
CA LEU A 115 -1.76 8.33 -11.94
C LEU A 115 -2.89 9.22 -11.40
N GLN A 116 -4.12 8.78 -11.60
CA GLN A 116 -5.27 9.40 -10.96
C GLN A 116 -5.23 9.11 -9.46
N LYS A 117 -5.55 10.13 -8.65
CA LYS A 117 -5.61 9.93 -7.20
C LYS A 117 -6.77 9.02 -6.84
N GLN A 118 -6.45 7.90 -6.19
CA GLN A 118 -7.43 6.92 -5.74
C GLN A 118 -7.01 6.33 -4.40
N ASP A 119 -7.94 6.33 -3.45
CA ASP A 119 -7.74 5.76 -2.13
C ASP A 119 -8.72 4.60 -1.96
N TYR A 120 -8.19 3.39 -1.80
CA TYR A 120 -8.99 2.18 -1.71
C TYR A 120 -8.99 1.62 -0.30
N GLN A 121 -10.13 1.12 0.13
CA GLN A 121 -10.24 0.22 1.28
C GLN A 121 -10.46 -1.18 0.74
N ILE A 122 -9.54 -2.09 1.04
CA ILE A 122 -9.52 -3.42 0.45
C ILE A 122 -9.77 -4.47 1.54
N ARG A 123 -10.68 -5.40 1.27
CA ARG A 123 -10.89 -6.56 2.14
C ARG A 123 -9.90 -7.67 1.83
N LEU A 124 -9.35 -8.21 2.87
CA LEU A 124 -8.53 -9.41 2.76
C LEU A 124 -9.39 -10.68 2.67
#